data_dba6d995657e4acb8d2b77541b390a47
#
_entry.id   dba6d995657e4acb8d2b77541b390a47
#
_cell.length_a   1.000
_cell.length_b   1.000
_cell.length_c   1.000
_cell.angle_alpha   90.00
_cell.angle_beta   90.00
_cell.angle_gamma   90.00
#
_symmetry.space_group_name_H-M   'P 1'
#
loop_
_entity.id
_entity.type
_entity.pdbx_description
1 polymer ?
#
loop_
_entity_poly.entity_id
_entity_poly.type
_entity_poly.pdbx_seq_one_letter_code
_entity_poly.pdbx_strand_id
1 'polypeptide(L)'
;MYRRKEAEKILSSNPDFQPLYKQVYTVLVRRIAEGVWRPAQALPSEQSLAQELGVSQGTVRKAMDALATENLILRRQGKGSYVAEHTQEHILFRFFRLAKPSPKCDRIIPQLGSESVKRRLANRMERSKLQLGKGDQIVEIRRTRQVDGSPRVVEKIILPLKLFPEIDRQKSLPNTLYSLYQSEYKVSIAVAKEELRAISANKNDAKALGLNPGAPLLHIDRIAVALNGQLVEWRVSRCNTQDLVYAIEVN
;
A
#
# COMPACT_ATOMS: atom_id res chain seq x y z
N MET A 1 -14.12 27.09 -17.93
CA MET A 1 -13.45 28.29 -17.39
C MET A 1 -13.12 28.16 -15.89
N TYR A 2 -14.00 27.60 -15.07
CA TYR A 2 -13.81 27.41 -13.62
C TYR A 2 -12.63 26.48 -13.27
N ARG A 3 -12.50 25.32 -13.93
CA ARG A 3 -11.43 24.32 -13.70
C ARG A 3 -10.01 24.81 -13.99
N ARG A 4 -9.84 25.71 -14.96
CA ARG A 4 -8.54 26.28 -15.33
C ARG A 4 -7.99 27.23 -14.23
N LYS A 5 -8.85 28.05 -13.64
CA LYS A 5 -8.48 28.96 -12.54
C LYS A 5 -8.11 28.19 -11.24
N GLU A 6 -8.73 27.06 -11.02
CA GLU A 6 -8.42 26.19 -9.86
C GLU A 6 -7.08 25.48 -10.02
N ALA A 7 -6.75 25.01 -11.24
CA ALA A 7 -5.46 24.42 -11.57
C ALA A 7 -4.32 25.46 -11.45
N GLU A 8 -4.52 26.67 -11.95
CA GLU A 8 -3.57 27.78 -11.84
C GLU A 8 -3.35 28.20 -10.38
N LYS A 9 -4.38 28.19 -9.55
CA LYS A 9 -4.29 28.50 -8.12
C LYS A 9 -3.55 27.44 -7.32
N ILE A 10 -3.67 26.15 -7.70
CA ILE A 10 -2.96 25.04 -7.06
C ILE A 10 -1.47 25.05 -7.45
N LEU A 11 -1.14 25.41 -8.68
CA LEU A 11 0.24 25.52 -9.15
C LEU A 11 0.96 26.75 -8.57
N SER A 12 0.22 27.81 -8.21
CA SER A 12 0.76 29.06 -7.67
C SER A 12 0.85 29.12 -6.14
N SER A 13 0.21 28.18 -5.42
CA SER A 13 0.09 28.24 -3.96
C SER A 13 1.23 27.56 -3.19
N ASN A 14 2.24 27.02 -3.87
CA ASN A 14 3.39 26.38 -3.20
C ASN A 14 4.66 27.22 -3.43
N PRO A 15 5.18 27.94 -2.41
CA PRO A 15 6.33 28.84 -2.56
C PRO A 15 7.67 28.12 -2.71
N ASP A 16 7.72 26.80 -2.61
CA ASP A 16 8.92 26.02 -2.84
C ASP A 16 9.18 25.84 -4.33
N PHE A 17 10.42 26.09 -4.75
CA PHE A 17 11.00 25.92 -6.09
C PHE A 17 10.95 24.45 -6.56
N GLN A 18 9.75 23.85 -6.59
CA GLN A 18 9.61 22.49 -7.12
C GLN A 18 9.54 22.52 -8.65
N PRO A 19 10.28 21.64 -9.34
CA PRO A 19 10.17 21.49 -10.79
C PRO A 19 8.72 21.31 -11.23
N LEU A 20 8.33 21.97 -12.33
CA LEU A 20 6.94 22.01 -12.80
C LEU A 20 6.31 20.62 -12.98
N TYR A 21 7.09 19.62 -13.41
CA TYR A 21 6.60 18.25 -13.52
C TYR A 21 6.21 17.64 -12.15
N LYS A 22 6.88 18.02 -11.05
CA LYS A 22 6.50 17.58 -9.69
C LYS A 22 5.19 18.21 -9.23
N GLN A 23 4.93 19.45 -9.61
CA GLN A 23 3.65 20.11 -9.34
C GLN A 23 2.52 19.40 -10.10
N VAL A 24 2.73 19.13 -11.40
CA VAL A 24 1.79 18.34 -12.22
C VAL A 24 1.59 16.95 -11.60
N TYR A 25 2.66 16.25 -11.22
CA TYR A 25 2.58 14.98 -10.52
C TYR A 25 1.67 15.05 -9.28
N THR A 26 1.86 16.06 -8.42
CA THR A 26 1.05 16.27 -7.21
C THR A 26 -0.43 16.47 -7.55
N VAL A 27 -0.74 17.24 -8.59
CA VAL A 27 -2.13 17.44 -9.07
C VAL A 27 -2.74 16.13 -9.55
N LEU A 28 -2.01 15.34 -10.34
CA LEU A 28 -2.51 14.07 -10.86
C LEU A 28 -2.73 13.05 -9.74
N VAL A 29 -1.77 12.92 -8.80
CA VAL A 29 -1.90 12.07 -7.61
C VAL A 29 -3.13 12.45 -6.80
N ARG A 30 -3.33 13.73 -6.56
CA ARG A 30 -4.51 14.23 -5.81
C ARG A 30 -5.81 13.87 -6.51
N ARG A 31 -5.90 14.05 -7.83
CA ARG A 31 -7.09 13.67 -8.61
C ARG A 31 -7.38 12.18 -8.55
N ILE A 32 -6.34 11.33 -8.59
CA ILE A 32 -6.49 9.88 -8.41
C ILE A 32 -7.00 9.58 -6.99
N ALA A 33 -6.41 10.20 -5.97
CA ALA A 33 -6.80 10.02 -4.58
C ALA A 33 -8.24 10.46 -4.28
N GLU A 34 -8.67 11.57 -4.88
CA GLU A 34 -10.05 12.09 -4.79
C GLU A 34 -11.06 11.29 -5.65
N GLY A 35 -10.59 10.30 -6.42
CA GLY A 35 -11.45 9.44 -7.25
C GLY A 35 -12.00 10.12 -8.50
N VAL A 36 -11.39 11.22 -8.95
CA VAL A 36 -11.71 11.87 -10.25
C VAL A 36 -11.55 10.86 -11.38
N TRP A 37 -10.54 10.02 -11.28
CA TRP A 37 -10.38 8.82 -12.11
C TRP A 37 -10.41 7.57 -11.23
N ARG A 38 -11.32 6.66 -11.57
CA ARG A 38 -11.48 5.40 -10.82
C ARG A 38 -10.37 4.40 -11.16
N PRO A 39 -10.08 3.42 -10.28
CA PRO A 39 -9.23 2.30 -10.65
C PRO A 39 -9.62 1.68 -11.98
N ALA A 40 -8.64 1.27 -12.79
CA ALA A 40 -8.78 0.77 -14.16
C ALA A 40 -9.34 1.77 -15.19
N GLN A 41 -9.70 2.99 -14.81
CA GLN A 41 -10.17 4.02 -15.74
C GLN A 41 -9.00 4.62 -16.52
N ALA A 42 -9.23 4.91 -17.82
CA ALA A 42 -8.29 5.62 -18.65
C ALA A 42 -8.12 7.08 -18.19
N LEU A 43 -6.89 7.56 -18.16
CA LEU A 43 -6.57 8.97 -17.98
C LEU A 43 -6.74 9.71 -19.32
N PRO A 44 -6.99 11.03 -19.28
CA PRO A 44 -6.90 11.87 -20.48
C PRO A 44 -5.50 11.76 -21.11
N SER A 45 -5.41 12.06 -22.41
CA SER A 45 -4.13 12.06 -23.11
C SER A 45 -3.16 13.08 -22.51
N GLU A 46 -1.85 12.86 -22.69
CA GLU A 46 -0.82 13.81 -22.28
C GLU A 46 -1.06 15.21 -22.87
N GLN A 47 -1.54 15.27 -24.12
CA GLN A 47 -1.87 16.51 -24.78
C GLN A 47 -3.07 17.22 -24.14
N SER A 48 -4.13 16.46 -23.83
CA SER A 48 -5.32 17.01 -23.17
C SER A 48 -4.99 17.53 -21.76
N LEU A 49 -4.20 16.78 -21.00
CA LEU A 49 -3.75 17.22 -19.67
C LEU A 49 -2.83 18.46 -19.75
N ALA A 50 -1.97 18.53 -20.77
CA ALA A 50 -1.11 19.68 -21.00
C ALA A 50 -1.92 20.96 -21.28
N GLN A 51 -2.94 20.86 -22.12
CA GLN A 51 -3.86 21.97 -22.38
C GLN A 51 -4.66 22.38 -21.15
N GLU A 52 -5.17 21.40 -20.40
CA GLU A 52 -5.97 21.65 -19.20
C GLU A 52 -5.13 22.34 -18.09
N LEU A 53 -3.88 21.88 -17.90
CA LEU A 53 -3.01 22.36 -16.83
C LEU A 53 -2.15 23.57 -17.25
N GLY A 54 -2.19 23.99 -18.52
CA GLY A 54 -1.41 25.12 -19.01
C GLY A 54 0.11 24.88 -19.04
N VAL A 55 0.54 23.64 -19.26
CA VAL A 55 1.95 23.23 -19.28
C VAL A 55 2.33 22.55 -20.59
N SER A 56 3.64 22.32 -20.84
CA SER A 56 4.08 21.56 -22.01
C SER A 56 3.70 20.07 -21.88
N GLN A 57 3.46 19.41 -23.03
CA GLN A 57 3.23 17.96 -23.06
C GLN A 57 4.42 17.18 -22.47
N GLY A 58 5.66 17.64 -22.65
CA GLY A 58 6.85 17.02 -22.04
C GLY A 58 6.84 17.06 -20.52
N THR A 59 6.29 18.15 -19.93
CA THR A 59 6.12 18.27 -18.47
C THR A 59 5.11 17.23 -17.95
N VAL A 60 3.97 17.09 -18.65
CA VAL A 60 2.95 16.07 -18.30
C VAL A 60 3.52 14.67 -18.46
N ARG A 61 4.22 14.39 -19.57
CA ARG A 61 4.86 13.09 -19.83
C ARG A 61 5.79 12.70 -18.67
N LYS A 62 6.67 13.62 -18.26
CA LYS A 62 7.59 13.38 -17.13
C LYS A 62 6.85 13.09 -15.81
N ALA A 63 5.75 13.78 -15.55
CA ALA A 63 4.91 13.51 -14.40
C ALA A 63 4.22 12.15 -14.48
N MET A 64 3.70 11.78 -15.65
CA MET A 64 3.08 10.47 -15.88
C MET A 64 4.11 9.32 -15.86
N ASP A 65 5.34 9.55 -16.31
CA ASP A 65 6.43 8.57 -16.18
C ASP A 65 6.74 8.29 -14.70
N ALA A 66 6.79 9.34 -13.88
CA ALA A 66 6.94 9.17 -12.43
C ALA A 66 5.78 8.37 -11.82
N LEU A 67 4.52 8.68 -12.19
CA LEU A 67 3.35 7.90 -11.75
C LEU A 67 3.43 6.43 -12.19
N ALA A 68 3.91 6.16 -13.40
CA ALA A 68 4.08 4.80 -13.90
C ALA A 68 5.20 4.05 -13.16
N THR A 69 6.33 4.69 -12.90
CA THR A 69 7.43 4.15 -12.10
C THR A 69 6.96 3.77 -10.68
N GLU A 70 6.07 4.57 -10.11
CA GLU A 70 5.48 4.31 -8.81
C GLU A 70 4.27 3.35 -8.87
N ASN A 71 3.97 2.80 -10.05
CA ASN A 71 2.83 1.91 -10.28
C ASN A 71 1.47 2.50 -9.85
N LEU A 72 1.30 3.81 -9.95
CA LEU A 72 0.03 4.51 -9.74
C LEU A 72 -0.82 4.54 -11.01
N ILE A 73 -0.17 4.44 -12.16
CA ILE A 73 -0.80 4.25 -13.46
C ILE A 73 -0.12 3.14 -14.25
N LEU A 74 -0.87 2.53 -15.17
CA LEU A 74 -0.37 1.52 -16.10
C LEU A 74 -0.41 2.09 -17.51
N ARG A 75 0.74 2.10 -18.20
CA ARG A 75 0.81 2.46 -19.63
C ARG A 75 0.51 1.23 -20.48
N ARG A 76 -0.46 1.32 -21.39
CA ARG A 76 -0.77 0.28 -22.37
C ARG A 76 -0.45 0.81 -23.75
N GLN A 77 0.49 0.16 -24.42
CA GLN A 77 0.94 0.58 -25.76
C GLN A 77 -0.27 0.69 -26.72
N GLY A 78 -0.39 1.83 -27.39
CA GLY A 78 -1.50 2.14 -28.31
C GLY A 78 -2.87 2.37 -27.67
N LYS A 79 -3.03 2.12 -26.35
CA LYS A 79 -4.32 2.21 -25.65
C LYS A 79 -4.38 3.33 -24.60
N GLY A 80 -3.23 3.95 -24.28
CA GLY A 80 -3.16 5.03 -23.28
C GLY A 80 -2.72 4.61 -21.89
N SER A 81 -2.94 5.50 -20.93
CA SER A 81 -2.60 5.29 -19.51
C SER A 81 -3.86 5.11 -18.67
N TYR A 82 -3.81 4.20 -17.70
CA TYR A 82 -4.93 3.82 -16.85
C TYR A 82 -4.55 3.95 -15.40
N VAL A 83 -5.47 4.36 -14.53
CA VAL A 83 -5.25 4.29 -13.08
C VAL A 83 -4.97 2.85 -12.68
N ALA A 84 -3.92 2.62 -11.92
CA ALA A 84 -3.59 1.28 -11.46
C ALA A 84 -4.70 0.73 -10.56
N GLU A 85 -5.13 -0.48 -10.88
CA GLU A 85 -6.06 -1.23 -10.05
C GLU A 85 -5.28 -2.10 -9.07
N HIS A 86 -5.66 -2.06 -7.81
CA HIS A 86 -5.12 -2.96 -6.81
C HIS A 86 -5.77 -4.35 -6.91
N THR A 87 -5.54 -5.06 -8.03
CA THR A 87 -5.91 -6.48 -8.12
C THR A 87 -5.12 -7.30 -7.11
N GLN A 88 -5.67 -8.47 -6.73
CA GLN A 88 -4.98 -9.34 -5.77
C GLN A 88 -3.55 -9.69 -6.22
N GLU A 89 -3.37 -9.97 -7.50
CA GLU A 89 -2.05 -10.29 -8.07
C GLU A 89 -1.09 -9.11 -8.00
N HIS A 90 -1.51 -7.90 -8.40
CA HIS A 90 -0.68 -6.69 -8.33
C HIS A 90 -0.28 -6.33 -6.91
N ILE A 91 -1.18 -6.50 -5.92
CA ILE A 91 -0.90 -6.23 -4.52
C ILE A 91 0.12 -7.22 -3.96
N LEU A 92 -0.11 -8.51 -4.23
CA LEU A 92 0.82 -9.55 -3.82
C LEU A 92 2.19 -9.33 -4.46
N PHE A 93 2.22 -9.02 -5.75
CA PHE A 93 3.45 -8.74 -6.47
C PHE A 93 4.20 -7.52 -5.91
N ARG A 94 3.49 -6.47 -5.52
CA ARG A 94 4.08 -5.21 -5.07
C ARG A 94 4.47 -5.22 -3.59
N PHE A 95 3.67 -5.86 -2.73
CA PHE A 95 3.78 -5.71 -1.28
C PHE A 95 4.07 -7.00 -0.53
N PHE A 96 3.93 -8.18 -1.14
CA PHE A 96 4.33 -9.45 -0.54
C PHE A 96 5.61 -9.94 -1.20
N ARG A 97 6.71 -9.92 -0.44
CA ARG A 97 8.05 -10.12 -0.98
C ARG A 97 8.68 -11.45 -0.60
N LEU A 98 7.93 -12.33 0.05
CA LEU A 98 8.41 -13.69 0.28
C LEU A 98 8.30 -14.50 -1.01
N ALA A 99 9.34 -15.28 -1.31
CA ALA A 99 9.46 -16.09 -2.50
C ALA A 99 10.10 -17.43 -2.16
N LYS A 100 9.96 -18.43 -3.02
CA LYS A 100 10.77 -19.64 -2.96
C LYS A 100 12.18 -19.32 -3.48
N PRO A 101 13.25 -19.83 -2.86
CA PRO A 101 14.60 -19.67 -3.38
C PRO A 101 14.71 -20.40 -4.73
N SER A 102 14.77 -19.63 -5.80
CA SER A 102 14.93 -20.11 -7.17
C SER A 102 15.66 -19.04 -7.99
N PRO A 103 16.30 -19.35 -9.14
CA PRO A 103 16.89 -18.35 -10.01
C PRO A 103 15.91 -17.28 -10.49
N LYS A 104 14.61 -17.60 -10.55
CA LYS A 104 13.54 -16.68 -10.94
C LYS A 104 12.86 -16.00 -9.75
N CYS A 105 13.25 -16.33 -8.52
CA CYS A 105 12.59 -15.86 -7.29
C CYS A 105 11.06 -15.96 -7.39
N ASP A 106 10.56 -17.19 -7.59
CA ASP A 106 9.15 -17.45 -7.80
C ASP A 106 8.33 -16.94 -6.61
N ARG A 107 7.57 -15.87 -6.85
CA ARG A 107 6.75 -15.24 -5.81
C ARG A 107 5.61 -16.14 -5.41
N ILE A 108 5.31 -16.15 -4.13
CA ILE A 108 4.27 -16.99 -3.54
C ILE A 108 3.01 -16.17 -3.32
N ILE A 109 1.86 -16.80 -3.54
CA ILE A 109 0.56 -16.28 -3.13
C ILE A 109 0.19 -16.99 -1.81
N PRO A 110 0.37 -16.34 -0.65
CA PRO A 110 0.02 -16.95 0.61
C PRO A 110 -1.48 -17.05 0.75
N GLN A 111 -1.96 -18.12 1.35
CA GLN A 111 -3.36 -18.29 1.71
C GLN A 111 -3.62 -17.77 3.11
N LEU A 112 -4.85 -17.35 3.39
CA LEU A 112 -5.28 -17.01 4.72
C LEU A 112 -5.45 -18.31 5.54
N GLY A 113 -4.77 -18.38 6.70
CA GLY A 113 -4.97 -19.44 7.67
C GLY A 113 -6.05 -19.05 8.69
N SER A 114 -5.63 -18.48 9.81
CA SER A 114 -6.54 -17.99 10.85
C SER A 114 -6.64 -16.46 10.82
N GLU A 115 -7.75 -15.93 11.32
CA GLU A 115 -7.99 -14.50 11.46
C GLU A 115 -8.72 -14.17 12.76
N SER A 116 -8.35 -13.05 13.37
CA SER A 116 -9.13 -12.42 14.44
C SER A 116 -9.09 -10.90 14.26
N VAL A 117 -10.23 -10.26 14.54
CA VAL A 117 -10.40 -8.80 14.39
C VAL A 117 -10.90 -8.25 15.72
N LYS A 118 -10.29 -7.16 16.21
CA LYS A 118 -10.67 -6.49 17.46
C LYS A 118 -10.63 -4.98 17.31
N ARG A 119 -11.68 -4.31 17.75
CA ARG A 119 -11.73 -2.85 17.89
C ARG A 119 -11.33 -2.47 19.32
N ARG A 120 -10.47 -1.46 19.46
CA ARG A 120 -10.01 -0.93 20.73
C ARG A 120 -9.37 0.45 20.61
N LEU A 121 -9.08 1.08 21.73
CA LEU A 121 -8.28 2.31 21.75
C LEU A 121 -6.84 2.04 21.33
N ALA A 122 -6.26 3.01 20.61
CA ALA A 122 -4.86 2.97 20.24
C ALA A 122 -3.94 3.16 21.46
N ASN A 123 -2.94 2.30 21.61
CA ASN A 123 -1.89 2.47 22.61
C ASN A 123 -0.88 3.54 22.20
N ARG A 124 0.10 3.85 23.10
CA ARG A 124 1.11 4.88 22.86
C ARG A 124 1.94 4.63 21.60
N MET A 125 2.37 3.40 21.37
CA MET A 125 3.21 3.04 20.21
C MET A 125 2.41 3.15 18.91
N GLU A 126 1.17 2.67 18.89
CA GLU A 126 0.28 2.74 17.73
C GLU A 126 -0.05 4.19 17.35
N ARG A 127 -0.30 5.03 18.35
CA ARG A 127 -0.47 6.47 18.13
C ARG A 127 0.77 7.10 17.51
N SER A 128 1.96 6.76 18.00
CA SER A 128 3.22 7.26 17.44
C SER A 128 3.44 6.79 16.02
N LYS A 129 3.23 5.49 15.73
CA LYS A 129 3.45 4.89 14.40
C LYS A 129 2.48 5.40 13.34
N LEU A 130 1.23 5.70 13.72
CA LEU A 130 0.15 6.10 12.80
C LEU A 130 -0.28 7.57 12.96
N GLN A 131 0.44 8.36 13.77
CA GLN A 131 0.13 9.77 14.04
C GLN A 131 -1.31 9.99 14.53
N LEU A 132 -1.76 9.11 15.43
CA LEU A 132 -3.11 9.16 15.99
C LEU A 132 -3.19 10.01 17.24
N GLY A 133 -4.36 10.61 17.48
CA GLY A 133 -4.68 11.38 18.67
C GLY A 133 -4.92 10.52 19.92
N LYS A 134 -4.94 11.18 21.07
CA LYS A 134 -5.37 10.57 22.32
C LYS A 134 -6.88 10.27 22.22
N GLY A 135 -7.27 8.99 22.43
CA GLY A 135 -8.66 8.56 22.32
C GLY A 135 -9.04 7.99 20.94
N ASP A 136 -8.18 8.09 19.93
CA ASP A 136 -8.45 7.46 18.62
C ASP A 136 -8.55 5.94 18.77
N GLN A 137 -9.54 5.37 18.08
CA GLN A 137 -9.77 3.92 18.01
C GLN A 137 -9.07 3.32 16.81
N ILE A 138 -8.66 2.06 16.99
CA ILE A 138 -8.06 1.25 15.94
C ILE A 138 -8.80 -0.08 15.80
N VAL A 139 -8.62 -0.70 14.64
CA VAL A 139 -8.91 -2.12 14.44
C VAL A 139 -7.58 -2.87 14.39
N GLU A 140 -7.44 -3.84 15.29
CA GLU A 140 -6.34 -4.80 15.28
C GLU A 140 -6.80 -6.07 14.58
N ILE A 141 -6.10 -6.43 13.49
CA ILE A 141 -6.31 -7.68 12.77
C ILE A 141 -5.10 -8.56 13.02
N ARG A 142 -5.31 -9.80 13.45
CA ARG A 142 -4.27 -10.82 13.56
C ARG A 142 -4.56 -11.91 12.56
N ARG A 143 -3.54 -12.31 11.81
CA ARG A 143 -3.65 -13.33 10.76
C ARG A 143 -2.47 -14.28 10.79
N THR A 144 -2.72 -15.52 10.38
CA THR A 144 -1.66 -16.41 9.91
C THR A 144 -1.75 -16.53 8.40
N ARG A 145 -0.59 -16.64 7.75
CA ARG A 145 -0.48 -16.88 6.31
C ARG A 145 0.15 -18.24 6.08
N GLN A 146 -0.45 -19.00 5.20
CA GLN A 146 0.00 -20.33 4.83
C GLN A 146 0.64 -20.32 3.44
N VAL A 147 1.68 -21.12 3.28
CA VAL A 147 2.32 -21.44 2.01
C VAL A 147 2.42 -22.95 1.93
N ASP A 148 1.93 -23.52 0.85
CA ASP A 148 1.85 -24.99 0.66
C ASP A 148 1.21 -25.70 1.88
N GLY A 149 0.11 -25.15 2.40
CA GLY A 149 -0.64 -25.67 3.55
C GLY A 149 0.00 -25.49 4.92
N SER A 150 1.21 -24.95 4.99
CA SER A 150 1.93 -24.73 6.25
C SER A 150 1.92 -23.26 6.68
N PRO A 151 1.69 -22.93 7.97
CA PRO A 151 1.75 -21.56 8.43
C PRO A 151 3.20 -21.03 8.36
N ARG A 152 3.40 -19.93 7.62
CA ARG A 152 4.71 -19.33 7.40
C ARG A 152 4.83 -17.91 7.93
N VAL A 153 3.71 -17.21 8.10
CA VAL A 153 3.71 -15.82 8.58
C VAL A 153 2.63 -15.62 9.62
N VAL A 154 2.95 -14.93 10.71
CA VAL A 154 1.99 -14.32 11.62
C VAL A 154 2.02 -12.81 11.42
N GLU A 155 0.85 -12.22 11.24
CA GLU A 155 0.69 -10.78 11.01
C GLU A 155 -0.14 -10.16 12.13
N LYS A 156 0.29 -8.98 12.59
CA LYS A 156 -0.52 -8.03 13.34
C LYS A 156 -0.65 -6.76 12.53
N ILE A 157 -1.89 -6.38 12.22
CA ILE A 157 -2.21 -5.23 11.38
C ILE A 157 -3.02 -4.26 12.22
N ILE A 158 -2.64 -3.00 12.25
CA ILE A 158 -3.30 -1.92 12.99
C ILE A 158 -3.81 -0.89 11.99
N LEU A 159 -5.10 -0.63 12.04
CA LEU A 159 -5.79 0.30 11.16
C LEU A 159 -6.47 1.40 11.97
N PRO A 160 -6.33 2.68 11.61
CA PRO A 160 -7.13 3.76 12.20
C PRO A 160 -8.62 3.56 11.88
N LEU A 161 -9.48 3.39 12.89
CA LEU A 161 -10.91 3.14 12.67
C LEU A 161 -11.60 4.25 11.85
N LYS A 162 -11.14 5.48 11.98
CA LYS A 162 -11.64 6.62 11.20
C LYS A 162 -11.56 6.42 9.68
N LEU A 163 -10.53 5.70 9.21
CA LEU A 163 -10.30 5.46 7.78
C LEU A 163 -11.03 4.22 7.29
N PHE A 164 -11.33 3.30 8.18
CA PHE A 164 -11.91 2.00 7.89
C PHE A 164 -13.14 1.75 8.78
N PRO A 165 -14.17 2.62 8.67
CA PRO A 165 -15.36 2.45 9.49
C PRO A 165 -16.00 1.08 9.24
N GLU A 166 -16.40 0.41 10.33
CA GLU A 166 -17.10 -0.89 10.32
C GLU A 166 -16.34 -2.08 9.70
N ILE A 167 -15.05 -1.95 9.39
CA ILE A 167 -14.24 -3.09 8.89
C ILE A 167 -14.22 -4.26 9.87
N ASP A 168 -14.36 -3.98 11.16
CA ASP A 168 -14.43 -4.95 12.23
C ASP A 168 -15.76 -5.73 12.28
N ARG A 169 -16.77 -5.31 11.52
CA ARG A 169 -18.08 -5.96 11.41
C ARG A 169 -18.22 -6.85 10.18
N GLN A 170 -17.23 -6.86 9.30
CA GLN A 170 -17.26 -7.76 8.14
C GLN A 170 -17.13 -9.21 8.60
N LYS A 171 -17.93 -10.10 7.99
CA LYS A 171 -17.92 -11.55 8.33
C LYS A 171 -16.56 -12.21 8.08
N SER A 172 -15.86 -11.77 7.05
CA SER A 172 -14.50 -12.20 6.69
C SER A 172 -13.82 -11.09 5.91
N LEU A 173 -12.52 -10.92 6.11
CA LEU A 173 -11.74 -9.98 5.33
C LEU A 173 -11.05 -10.73 4.18
N PRO A 174 -10.87 -10.09 3.01
CA PRO A 174 -10.23 -10.74 1.87
C PRO A 174 -8.76 -11.05 2.15
N ASN A 175 -8.20 -11.96 1.37
CA ASN A 175 -6.80 -12.34 1.47
C ASN A 175 -5.86 -11.12 1.33
N THR A 176 -6.19 -10.18 0.44
CA THR A 176 -5.46 -8.93 0.23
C THR A 176 -6.26 -7.74 0.73
N LEU A 177 -5.79 -7.09 1.80
CA LEU A 177 -6.51 -5.95 2.40
C LEU A 177 -6.44 -4.69 1.54
N TYR A 178 -5.37 -4.48 0.76
CA TYR A 178 -5.20 -3.24 0.00
C TYR A 178 -6.22 -3.10 -1.13
N SER A 179 -6.72 -4.21 -1.70
CA SER A 179 -7.86 -4.18 -2.63
C SER A 179 -9.14 -3.71 -1.94
N LEU A 180 -9.40 -4.25 -0.73
CA LEU A 180 -10.52 -3.83 0.10
C LEU A 180 -10.44 -2.33 0.45
N TYR A 181 -9.24 -1.86 0.85
CA TYR A 181 -9.03 -0.45 1.15
C TYR A 181 -9.36 0.44 -0.04
N GLN A 182 -8.93 0.04 -1.24
CA GLN A 182 -9.21 0.82 -2.45
C GLN A 182 -10.69 0.75 -2.86
N SER A 183 -11.29 -0.44 -2.88
CA SER A 183 -12.66 -0.62 -3.40
C SER A 183 -13.71 -0.02 -2.48
N GLU A 184 -13.64 -0.30 -1.17
CA GLU A 184 -14.70 0.09 -0.22
C GLU A 184 -14.40 1.40 0.50
N TYR A 185 -13.12 1.64 0.86
CA TYR A 185 -12.76 2.80 1.69
C TYR A 185 -12.12 3.94 0.90
N LYS A 186 -11.92 3.77 -0.42
CA LYS A 186 -11.27 4.77 -1.29
C LYS A 186 -9.84 5.12 -0.85
N VAL A 187 -9.19 4.20 -0.15
CA VAL A 187 -7.81 4.34 0.34
C VAL A 187 -6.88 3.57 -0.58
N SER A 188 -6.17 4.26 -1.46
CA SER A 188 -5.15 3.68 -2.34
C SER A 188 -3.77 3.82 -1.72
N ILE A 189 -3.05 2.70 -1.59
CA ILE A 189 -1.70 2.68 -1.02
C ILE A 189 -0.69 3.12 -2.07
N ALA A 190 0.02 4.21 -1.80
CA ALA A 190 1.10 4.71 -2.63
C ALA A 190 2.44 4.04 -2.31
N VAL A 191 2.79 4.00 -1.02
CA VAL A 191 4.09 3.53 -0.53
C VAL A 191 3.90 2.62 0.68
N ALA A 192 4.70 1.57 0.76
CA ALA A 192 4.90 0.77 1.97
C ALA A 192 6.38 0.87 2.37
N LYS A 193 6.66 1.46 3.54
CA LYS A 193 8.01 1.56 4.11
C LYS A 193 8.22 0.39 5.04
N GLU A 194 9.32 -0.32 4.88
CA GLU A 194 9.62 -1.53 5.65
C GLU A 194 10.97 -1.44 6.34
N GLU A 195 11.00 -1.91 7.59
CA GLU A 195 12.22 -2.20 8.34
C GLU A 195 12.27 -3.71 8.61
N LEU A 196 13.40 -4.33 8.32
CA LEU A 196 13.60 -5.77 8.47
C LEU A 196 14.60 -6.05 9.58
N ARG A 197 14.30 -7.05 10.41
CA ARG A 197 15.18 -7.50 11.49
C ARG A 197 15.12 -9.02 11.65
N ALA A 198 16.23 -9.63 12.01
CA ALA A 198 16.24 -11.00 12.50
C ALA A 198 15.82 -11.00 13.99
N ILE A 199 14.91 -11.89 14.36
CA ILE A 199 14.46 -12.07 15.74
C ILE A 199 14.34 -13.56 16.07
N SER A 200 14.23 -13.90 17.35
CA SER A 200 13.88 -15.23 17.82
C SER A 200 12.38 -15.36 18.02
N ALA A 201 11.81 -16.52 17.67
CA ALA A 201 10.41 -16.84 17.89
C ALA A 201 10.09 -16.87 19.41
N ASN A 202 9.12 -16.09 19.84
CA ASN A 202 8.55 -16.23 21.18
C ASN A 202 7.59 -17.45 21.22
N LYS A 203 7.10 -17.81 22.41
CA LYS A 203 6.21 -18.98 22.61
C LYS A 203 4.95 -18.93 21.72
N ASN A 204 4.36 -17.73 21.55
CA ASN A 204 3.13 -17.56 20.76
C ASN A 204 3.40 -17.68 19.24
N ASP A 205 4.48 -17.06 18.77
CA ASP A 205 4.90 -17.14 17.37
C ASP A 205 5.29 -18.58 17.01
N ALA A 206 6.05 -19.25 17.89
CA ALA A 206 6.44 -20.64 17.72
C ALA A 206 5.23 -21.56 17.59
N LYS A 207 4.24 -21.42 18.52
CA LYS A 207 2.99 -22.18 18.48
C LYS A 207 2.21 -21.93 17.17
N ALA A 208 2.08 -20.66 16.75
CA ALA A 208 1.31 -20.30 15.56
C ALA A 208 1.95 -20.76 14.25
N LEU A 209 3.29 -20.87 14.22
CA LEU A 209 4.07 -21.27 13.04
C LEU A 209 4.50 -22.73 13.05
N GLY A 210 4.17 -23.50 14.09
CA GLY A 210 4.60 -24.89 14.24
C GLY A 210 6.12 -25.03 14.45
N LEU A 211 6.75 -24.10 15.17
CA LEU A 211 8.18 -24.03 15.41
C LEU A 211 8.53 -24.24 16.88
N ASN A 212 9.80 -24.43 17.17
CA ASN A 212 10.32 -24.37 18.52
C ASN A 212 10.50 -22.91 18.98
N PRO A 213 10.29 -22.58 20.25
CA PRO A 213 10.68 -21.29 20.80
C PRO A 213 12.16 -21.02 20.57
N GLY A 214 12.51 -19.78 20.19
CA GLY A 214 13.87 -19.42 19.84
C GLY A 214 14.26 -19.63 18.38
N ALA A 215 13.43 -20.28 17.56
CA ALA A 215 13.67 -20.41 16.13
C ALA A 215 13.84 -19.04 15.46
N PRO A 216 14.74 -18.89 14.47
CA PRO A 216 14.95 -17.62 13.78
C PRO A 216 13.73 -17.23 12.93
N LEU A 217 13.35 -15.96 13.02
CA LEU A 217 12.26 -15.36 12.22
C LEU A 217 12.76 -14.07 11.56
N LEU A 218 12.27 -13.81 10.37
CA LEU A 218 12.34 -12.48 9.76
C LEU A 218 11.17 -11.62 10.29
N HIS A 219 11.52 -10.53 10.94
CA HIS A 219 10.56 -9.52 11.41
C HIS A 219 10.50 -8.39 10.39
N ILE A 220 9.29 -8.06 9.92
CA ILE A 220 9.01 -6.97 9.00
C ILE A 220 8.07 -5.99 9.70
N ASP A 221 8.55 -4.77 9.95
CA ASP A 221 7.77 -3.63 10.47
C ASP A 221 7.44 -2.73 9.28
N ARG A 222 6.16 -2.64 8.90
CA ARG A 222 5.69 -1.92 7.72
C ARG A 222 4.73 -0.80 8.09
N ILE A 223 4.96 0.37 7.52
CA ILE A 223 3.99 1.48 7.49
C ILE A 223 3.51 1.67 6.06
N ALA A 224 2.20 1.57 5.84
CA ALA A 224 1.59 1.90 4.57
C ALA A 224 1.08 3.35 4.55
N VAL A 225 1.37 4.03 3.46
CA VAL A 225 1.04 5.44 3.23
C VAL A 225 0.12 5.52 2.03
N ALA A 226 -1.00 6.20 2.17
CA ALA A 226 -1.94 6.45 1.10
C ALA A 226 -1.44 7.55 0.14
N LEU A 227 -2.09 7.67 -1.02
CA LEU A 227 -1.76 8.67 -2.05
C LEU A 227 -1.80 10.12 -1.53
N ASN A 228 -2.63 10.41 -0.55
CA ASN A 228 -2.72 11.72 0.09
C ASN A 228 -1.66 11.95 1.19
N GLY A 229 -0.71 11.04 1.35
CA GLY A 229 0.34 11.11 2.38
C GLY A 229 -0.07 10.61 3.76
N GLN A 230 -1.31 10.19 3.97
CA GLN A 230 -1.81 9.72 5.26
C GLN A 230 -1.27 8.34 5.62
N LEU A 231 -0.87 8.15 6.89
CA LEU A 231 -0.48 6.85 7.42
C LEU A 231 -1.75 6.03 7.70
N VAL A 232 -1.90 4.91 7.01
CA VAL A 232 -3.18 4.17 6.99
C VAL A 232 -3.10 2.77 7.60
N GLU A 233 -1.91 2.20 7.66
CA GLU A 233 -1.70 0.87 8.24
C GLU A 233 -0.32 0.78 8.87
N TRP A 234 -0.27 0.18 10.07
CA TRP A 234 0.93 -0.36 10.64
C TRP A 234 0.82 -1.88 10.73
N ARG A 235 1.73 -2.58 10.06
CA ARG A 235 1.75 -4.03 10.01
C ARG A 235 3.07 -4.57 10.54
N VAL A 236 2.98 -5.55 11.41
CA VAL A 236 4.13 -6.33 11.88
C VAL A 236 3.93 -7.77 11.41
N SER A 237 4.84 -8.25 10.59
CA SER A 237 4.88 -9.64 10.13
C SER A 237 6.09 -10.35 10.70
N ARG A 238 5.92 -11.59 11.13
CA ARG A 238 7.00 -12.48 11.58
C ARG A 238 6.94 -13.72 10.71
N CYS A 239 8.01 -13.93 9.96
CA CYS A 239 8.05 -14.90 8.88
C CYS A 239 9.04 -16.01 9.21
N ASN A 240 8.58 -17.25 9.12
CA ASN A 240 9.47 -18.40 9.02
C ASN A 240 10.07 -18.43 7.61
N THR A 241 11.36 -18.18 7.50
CA THR A 241 12.10 -18.12 6.23
C THR A 241 13.03 -19.31 6.04
N GLN A 242 12.77 -20.44 6.72
CA GLN A 242 13.60 -21.63 6.57
C GLN A 242 13.69 -22.11 5.11
N ASP A 243 12.53 -22.09 4.41
CA ASP A 243 12.42 -22.49 2.99
C ASP A 243 11.98 -21.31 2.11
N LEU A 244 12.06 -20.11 2.60
CA LEU A 244 11.62 -18.89 1.92
C LEU A 244 12.70 -17.82 1.99
N VAL A 245 12.66 -16.92 1.03
CA VAL A 245 13.52 -15.72 1.01
C VAL A 245 12.66 -14.47 0.93
N TYR A 246 13.19 -13.36 1.42
CA TYR A 246 12.65 -12.04 1.15
C TYR A 246 13.35 -11.47 -0.08
N ALA A 247 12.66 -11.43 -1.21
CA ALA A 247 13.24 -11.06 -2.50
C ALA A 247 12.90 -9.61 -2.86
N ILE A 248 13.94 -8.82 -3.14
CA ILE A 248 13.85 -7.46 -3.69
C ILE A 248 14.74 -7.37 -4.92
N GLU A 249 14.29 -6.59 -5.90
CA GLU A 249 15.07 -6.19 -7.05
C GLU A 249 15.46 -4.72 -6.86
N VAL A 250 16.76 -4.43 -6.98
CA VAL A 250 17.30 -3.07 -6.84
C VAL A 250 17.80 -2.66 -8.22
N ASN A 251 17.17 -1.62 -8.80
CA ASN A 251 17.52 -1.01 -10.09
C ASN A 251 18.23 0.32 -9.88
#